data_07e18ae00baa0f16cec388852dadf70a
#
_entry.id   07e18ae00baa0f16cec388852dadf70a
#
_cell.length_a   1.000
_cell.length_b   1.000
_cell.length_c   1.000
_cell.angle_alpha   90.00
_cell.angle_beta   90.00
_cell.angle_gamma   90.00
#
_symmetry.space_group_name_H-M   'P 1'
#
loop_
_entity.id
_entity.type
_entity.pdbx_description
1 polymer ?
#
loop_
_entity_poly.entity_id
_entity_poly.type
_entity_poly.pdbx_seq_one_letter_code
_entity_poly.pdbx_strand_id
1 'polypeptide(L)'
;MAKTMRLDKLLGHTGWGTRRELKELCKGGHVTMNGTVCLDSSQKVDPAADVIAVDGQIVGYEEHIYLMLYKPAGVVSATEDNLSPTVIGLLPRQYQGAGLFPVGRLDKDTTGLLLITNDGTWAHGITSPKKHMDKIYDAVVEGDIPPDMGQRFADGIVLDDGLHCLPAKAVQTGPQSLTVVVQEGKFHQVKRMCAAVGLKVVQLHRRSVGSVVLDEGLEPGQFRPLTDEEREALKGRGR
;
A
#
# COMPACT_ATOMS: atom_id res chain seq x y z
N MET A 1 -29.30 -8.78 -4.01
CA MET A 1 -29.25 -8.97 -5.47
C MET A 1 -27.85 -9.44 -5.82
N ALA A 2 -27.69 -10.49 -6.62
CA ALA A 2 -26.38 -10.95 -7.09
C ALA A 2 -25.66 -9.79 -7.81
N LYS A 3 -24.40 -9.53 -7.43
CA LYS A 3 -23.58 -8.46 -8.03
C LYS A 3 -22.90 -9.00 -9.27
N THR A 4 -23.64 -9.01 -10.39
CA THR A 4 -23.08 -9.48 -11.66
C THR A 4 -22.13 -8.46 -12.28
N MET A 5 -21.09 -8.93 -12.96
CA MET A 5 -20.15 -8.13 -13.72
C MET A 5 -19.88 -8.75 -15.09
N ARG A 6 -19.18 -8.04 -15.97
CA ARG A 6 -18.78 -8.60 -17.27
C ARG A 6 -17.60 -9.55 -17.08
N LEU A 7 -17.59 -10.62 -17.88
CA LEU A 7 -16.50 -11.61 -17.87
C LEU A 7 -15.14 -11.00 -18.18
N ASP A 8 -15.04 -10.08 -19.16
CA ASP A 8 -13.80 -9.38 -19.48
C ASP A 8 -13.31 -8.50 -18.31
N LYS A 9 -14.21 -7.95 -17.51
CA LYS A 9 -13.85 -7.19 -16.31
C LYS A 9 -13.29 -8.10 -15.22
N LEU A 10 -13.91 -9.27 -14.99
CA LEU A 10 -13.43 -10.26 -14.02
C LEU A 10 -12.03 -10.77 -14.41
N LEU A 11 -11.87 -11.21 -15.66
CA LEU A 11 -10.60 -11.74 -16.16
C LEU A 11 -9.49 -10.68 -16.19
N GLY A 12 -9.83 -9.43 -16.53
CA GLY A 12 -8.88 -8.31 -16.48
C GLY A 12 -8.43 -8.00 -15.06
N HIS A 13 -9.37 -8.00 -14.11
CA HIS A 13 -9.09 -7.81 -12.68
C HIS A 13 -8.14 -8.88 -12.12
N THR A 14 -8.25 -10.11 -12.60
CA THR A 14 -7.42 -11.24 -12.20
C THR A 14 -6.16 -11.43 -13.06
N GLY A 15 -5.84 -10.45 -13.91
CA GLY A 15 -4.57 -10.36 -14.64
C GLY A 15 -4.43 -11.25 -15.86
N TRP A 16 -5.51 -11.82 -16.38
CA TRP A 16 -5.48 -12.68 -17.57
C TRP A 16 -5.20 -11.93 -18.88
N GLY A 17 -5.31 -10.60 -18.88
CA GLY A 17 -4.93 -9.80 -20.04
C GLY A 17 -5.71 -8.50 -20.17
N THR A 18 -5.40 -7.77 -21.25
CA THR A 18 -6.13 -6.58 -21.68
C THR A 18 -7.49 -6.97 -22.26
N ARG A 19 -8.42 -6.01 -22.36
CA ARG A 19 -9.75 -6.26 -22.97
C ARG A 19 -9.66 -6.88 -24.37
N ARG A 20 -8.66 -6.50 -25.17
CA ARG A 20 -8.44 -7.05 -26.52
C ARG A 20 -8.01 -8.51 -26.46
N GLU A 21 -7.02 -8.83 -25.61
CA GLU A 21 -6.53 -10.19 -25.40
C GLU A 21 -7.65 -11.10 -24.88
N LEU A 22 -8.42 -10.62 -23.91
CA LEU A 22 -9.54 -11.36 -23.31
C LEU A 22 -10.65 -11.66 -24.31
N LYS A 23 -10.92 -10.74 -25.24
CA LYS A 23 -11.86 -10.98 -26.34
C LYS A 23 -11.38 -12.10 -27.25
N GLU A 24 -10.09 -12.15 -27.58
CA GLU A 24 -9.52 -13.22 -28.40
C GLU A 24 -9.46 -14.56 -27.63
N LEU A 25 -9.14 -14.55 -26.34
CA LEU A 25 -9.21 -15.75 -25.48
C LEU A 25 -10.62 -16.37 -25.46
N CYS A 26 -11.67 -15.57 -25.30
CA CYS A 26 -13.04 -16.06 -25.35
C CYS A 26 -13.37 -16.62 -26.74
N LYS A 27 -13.10 -15.89 -27.82
CA LYS A 27 -13.36 -16.35 -29.18
C LYS A 27 -12.61 -17.64 -29.54
N GLY A 28 -11.40 -17.82 -29.00
CA GLY A 28 -10.59 -19.02 -29.17
C GLY A 28 -11.11 -20.24 -28.39
N GLY A 29 -12.14 -20.05 -27.54
CA GLY A 29 -12.72 -21.15 -26.75
C GLY A 29 -11.91 -21.51 -25.50
N HIS A 30 -10.96 -20.65 -25.11
CA HIS A 30 -10.10 -20.88 -23.93
C HIS A 30 -10.79 -20.63 -22.60
N VAL A 31 -11.94 -19.93 -22.60
CA VAL A 31 -12.66 -19.55 -21.37
C VAL A 31 -13.88 -20.41 -21.21
N THR A 32 -14.08 -20.96 -20.01
CA THR A 32 -15.30 -21.68 -19.65
C THR A 32 -16.00 -21.01 -18.46
N MET A 33 -17.32 -21.10 -18.44
CA MET A 33 -18.18 -20.71 -17.33
C MET A 33 -19.05 -21.91 -16.96
N ASN A 34 -18.92 -22.39 -15.72
CA ASN A 34 -19.62 -23.58 -15.24
C ASN A 34 -19.39 -24.81 -16.14
N GLY A 35 -18.17 -24.96 -16.65
CA GLY A 35 -17.79 -26.06 -17.56
C GLY A 35 -18.21 -25.88 -19.02
N THR A 36 -18.95 -24.83 -19.38
CA THR A 36 -19.38 -24.53 -20.76
C THR A 36 -18.50 -23.44 -21.36
N VAL A 37 -18.06 -23.66 -22.62
CA VAL A 37 -17.23 -22.66 -23.34
C VAL A 37 -17.99 -21.36 -23.52
N CYS A 38 -17.37 -20.24 -23.13
CA CYS A 38 -17.91 -18.89 -23.24
C CYS A 38 -17.17 -18.12 -24.34
N LEU A 39 -17.81 -17.88 -25.48
CA LEU A 39 -17.24 -17.18 -26.63
C LEU A 39 -17.40 -15.65 -26.55
N ASP A 40 -18.30 -15.15 -25.69
CA ASP A 40 -18.58 -13.73 -25.52
C ASP A 40 -17.97 -13.18 -24.24
N SER A 41 -16.89 -12.41 -24.39
CA SER A 41 -16.20 -11.75 -23.27
C SER A 41 -17.07 -10.69 -22.55
N SER A 42 -18.19 -10.28 -23.14
CA SER A 42 -19.14 -9.32 -22.54
C SER A 42 -20.20 -9.98 -21.68
N GLN A 43 -20.30 -11.31 -21.69
CA GLN A 43 -21.26 -12.06 -20.90
C GLN A 43 -21.22 -11.66 -19.43
N LYS A 44 -22.38 -11.58 -18.79
CA LYS A 44 -22.48 -11.32 -17.36
C LYS A 44 -22.21 -12.58 -16.57
N VAL A 45 -21.42 -12.44 -15.52
CA VAL A 45 -21.03 -13.48 -14.58
C VAL A 45 -21.30 -13.02 -13.15
N ASP A 46 -21.66 -13.94 -12.29
CA ASP A 46 -21.71 -13.74 -10.83
C ASP A 46 -20.44 -14.33 -10.21
N PRO A 47 -19.48 -13.50 -9.73
CA PRO A 47 -18.23 -14.00 -9.17
C PRO A 47 -18.41 -14.90 -7.93
N ALA A 48 -19.56 -14.82 -7.27
CA ALA A 48 -19.85 -15.63 -6.07
C ALA A 48 -20.46 -17.00 -6.40
N ALA A 49 -21.05 -17.16 -7.60
CA ALA A 49 -21.79 -18.36 -7.97
C ALA A 49 -21.19 -19.08 -9.18
N ASP A 50 -20.62 -18.33 -10.13
CA ASP A 50 -20.11 -18.91 -11.37
C ASP A 50 -18.63 -19.32 -11.23
N VAL A 51 -18.33 -20.53 -11.69
CA VAL A 51 -16.96 -21.04 -11.79
C VAL A 51 -16.40 -20.67 -13.15
N ILE A 52 -15.43 -19.76 -13.18
CA ILE A 52 -14.75 -19.34 -14.39
C ILE A 52 -13.41 -20.07 -14.47
N ALA A 53 -13.06 -20.59 -15.65
CA ALA A 53 -11.75 -21.15 -15.89
C ALA A 53 -11.19 -20.70 -17.24
N VAL A 54 -9.86 -20.57 -17.31
CA VAL A 54 -9.11 -20.28 -18.55
C VAL A 54 -8.14 -21.44 -18.77
N ASP A 55 -8.25 -22.10 -19.93
CA ASP A 55 -7.49 -23.32 -20.26
C ASP A 55 -7.52 -24.39 -19.14
N GLY A 56 -8.67 -24.55 -18.48
CA GLY A 56 -8.88 -25.46 -17.37
C GLY A 56 -8.39 -24.97 -16.00
N GLN A 57 -7.72 -23.85 -15.92
CA GLN A 57 -7.30 -23.24 -14.66
C GLN A 57 -8.44 -22.38 -14.08
N ILE A 58 -8.90 -22.71 -12.88
CA ILE A 58 -9.96 -21.94 -12.19
C ILE A 58 -9.42 -20.53 -11.84
N VAL A 59 -10.23 -19.53 -12.18
CA VAL A 59 -9.94 -18.13 -11.89
C VAL A 59 -10.50 -17.78 -10.52
N GLY A 60 -9.63 -17.54 -9.55
CA GLY A 60 -10.01 -16.96 -8.26
C GLY A 60 -10.34 -15.48 -8.40
N TYR A 61 -11.47 -15.05 -7.86
CA TYR A 61 -11.85 -13.64 -7.87
C TYR A 61 -12.05 -13.12 -6.45
N GLU A 62 -11.34 -12.05 -6.13
CA GLU A 62 -11.54 -11.26 -4.92
C GLU A 62 -11.86 -9.82 -5.33
N GLU A 63 -13.00 -9.29 -4.87
CA GLU A 63 -13.42 -7.92 -5.22
C GLU A 63 -12.41 -6.88 -4.72
N HIS A 64 -11.94 -7.06 -3.48
CA HIS A 64 -10.96 -6.20 -2.84
C HIS A 64 -9.72 -6.98 -2.47
N ILE A 65 -8.59 -6.43 -2.86
CA ILE A 65 -7.26 -6.98 -2.61
C ILE A 65 -6.55 -6.08 -1.61
N TYR A 66 -5.89 -6.69 -0.62
CA TYR A 66 -5.17 -5.99 0.44
C TYR A 66 -3.80 -6.61 0.59
N LEU A 67 -2.75 -5.85 0.29
CA LEU A 67 -1.37 -6.35 0.31
C LEU A 67 -0.51 -5.53 1.27
N MET A 68 0.41 -6.21 1.91
CA MET A 68 1.57 -5.67 2.58
C MET A 68 2.74 -5.75 1.63
N LEU A 69 3.37 -4.62 1.31
CA LEU A 69 4.59 -4.56 0.51
C LEU A 69 5.74 -4.03 1.38
N TYR A 70 6.89 -4.70 1.36
CA TYR A 70 8.14 -4.12 1.80
C TYR A 70 8.68 -3.23 0.67
N LYS A 71 8.34 -1.96 0.70
CA LYS A 71 8.81 -1.00 -0.32
C LYS A 71 10.32 -0.84 -0.25
N PRO A 72 11.06 -1.11 -1.33
CA PRO A 72 12.49 -0.82 -1.40
C PRO A 72 12.76 0.67 -1.66
N ALA A 73 14.00 1.11 -1.45
CA ALA A 73 14.47 2.41 -1.93
C ALA A 73 14.52 2.43 -3.47
N GLY A 74 14.46 3.63 -4.06
CA GLY A 74 14.53 3.84 -5.51
C GLY A 74 13.19 3.71 -6.25
N VAL A 75 12.12 3.26 -5.58
CA VAL A 75 10.79 3.05 -6.16
C VAL A 75 9.82 4.10 -5.65
N VAL A 76 8.95 4.64 -6.51
CA VAL A 76 7.96 5.65 -6.13
C VAL A 76 6.62 5.02 -5.73
N SER A 77 5.95 5.62 -4.74
CA SER A 77 4.60 5.23 -4.29
C SER A 77 3.53 5.80 -5.24
N ALA A 78 3.48 5.26 -6.44
CA ALA A 78 2.53 5.64 -7.49
C ALA A 78 2.01 4.39 -8.23
N THR A 79 0.90 4.53 -8.93
CA THR A 79 0.38 3.51 -9.85
C THR A 79 1.17 3.47 -11.14
N GLU A 80 1.48 4.65 -11.68
CA GLU A 80 2.24 4.84 -12.91
C GLU A 80 3.22 6.00 -12.72
N ASP A 81 4.37 5.93 -13.36
CA ASP A 81 5.37 6.99 -13.42
C ASP A 81 6.24 6.81 -14.67
N ASN A 82 6.56 7.90 -15.36
CA ASN A 82 7.30 7.85 -16.63
C ASN A 82 8.83 7.76 -16.44
N LEU A 83 9.34 8.03 -15.25
CA LEU A 83 10.78 8.18 -14.98
C LEU A 83 11.32 7.16 -13.98
N SER A 84 10.46 6.63 -13.14
CA SER A 84 10.88 5.78 -12.01
C SER A 84 10.03 4.51 -11.93
N PRO A 85 10.61 3.39 -11.50
CA PRO A 85 9.82 2.21 -11.17
C PRO A 85 8.80 2.53 -10.07
N THR A 86 7.61 1.95 -10.19
CA THR A 86 6.50 2.18 -9.24
C THR A 86 6.28 0.96 -8.35
N VAL A 87 5.64 1.18 -7.20
CA VAL A 87 5.28 0.08 -6.28
C VAL A 87 4.30 -0.91 -6.90
N ILE A 88 3.43 -0.47 -7.83
CA ILE A 88 2.52 -1.37 -8.55
C ILE A 88 3.29 -2.19 -9.60
N GLY A 89 4.32 -1.60 -10.22
CA GLY A 89 5.19 -2.30 -11.16
C GLY A 89 6.01 -3.45 -10.55
N LEU A 90 6.18 -3.48 -9.21
CA LEU A 90 6.82 -4.59 -8.50
C LEU A 90 5.91 -5.83 -8.39
N LEU A 91 4.59 -5.64 -8.53
CA LEU A 91 3.64 -6.73 -8.36
C LEU A 91 3.57 -7.60 -9.62
N PRO A 92 3.34 -8.92 -9.48
CA PRO A 92 3.11 -9.82 -10.60
C PRO A 92 1.94 -9.37 -11.49
N ARG A 93 1.97 -9.80 -12.76
CA ARG A 93 0.97 -9.43 -13.77
C ARG A 93 -0.48 -9.63 -13.31
N GLN A 94 -0.75 -10.66 -12.54
CA GLN A 94 -2.08 -10.97 -12.00
C GLN A 94 -2.67 -9.86 -11.11
N TYR A 95 -1.83 -9.00 -10.53
CA TYR A 95 -2.27 -7.88 -9.70
C TYR A 95 -2.39 -6.56 -10.47
N GLN A 96 -1.70 -6.42 -11.61
CA GLN A 96 -1.64 -5.15 -12.34
C GLN A 96 -2.97 -4.74 -12.96
N GLY A 97 -3.87 -5.71 -13.27
CA GLY A 97 -5.21 -5.46 -13.79
C GLY A 97 -6.27 -5.10 -12.74
N ALA A 98 -5.96 -5.26 -11.45
CA ALA A 98 -6.92 -5.15 -10.35
C ALA A 98 -7.23 -3.72 -9.89
N GLY A 99 -6.63 -2.70 -10.53
CA GLY A 99 -6.83 -1.30 -10.14
C GLY A 99 -6.23 -0.95 -8.77
N LEU A 100 -5.14 -1.62 -8.40
CA LEU A 100 -4.45 -1.41 -7.13
C LEU A 100 -3.75 -0.06 -7.07
N PHE A 101 -3.70 0.51 -5.87
CA PHE A 101 -2.99 1.75 -5.57
C PHE A 101 -2.39 1.71 -4.15
N PRO A 102 -1.32 2.48 -3.88
CA PRO A 102 -0.72 2.53 -2.56
C PRO A 102 -1.59 3.31 -1.57
N VAL A 103 -1.70 2.83 -0.32
CA VAL A 103 -2.41 3.46 0.79
C VAL A 103 -1.49 4.47 1.46
N GLY A 104 -1.55 5.71 1.01
CA GLY A 104 -0.60 6.75 1.34
C GLY A 104 0.70 6.59 0.55
N ARG A 105 1.71 7.34 0.96
CA ARG A 105 2.97 7.42 0.22
C ARG A 105 4.16 7.28 1.16
N LEU A 106 5.23 6.67 0.65
CA LEU A 106 6.59 6.78 1.14
C LEU A 106 7.43 7.47 0.07
N ASP A 107 8.41 8.25 0.47
CA ASP A 107 9.33 8.89 -0.44
C ASP A 107 10.12 7.85 -1.24
N LYS A 108 10.73 8.24 -2.36
CA LYS A 108 11.46 7.33 -3.24
C LYS A 108 12.60 6.59 -2.52
N ASP A 109 13.29 7.26 -1.61
CA ASP A 109 14.40 6.73 -0.82
C ASP A 109 13.97 6.11 0.53
N THR A 110 12.71 6.29 0.95
CA THR A 110 12.17 5.70 2.17
C THR A 110 11.74 4.25 1.92
N THR A 111 12.11 3.37 2.84
CA THR A 111 11.80 1.94 2.78
C THR A 111 10.71 1.54 3.78
N GLY A 112 10.29 0.28 3.74
CA GLY A 112 9.44 -0.31 4.77
C GLY A 112 8.00 -0.56 4.36
N LEU A 113 7.13 -0.69 5.34
CA LEU A 113 5.74 -1.08 5.16
C LEU A 113 4.97 -0.09 4.29
N LEU A 114 4.48 -0.57 3.16
CA LEU A 114 3.50 0.12 2.32
C LEU A 114 2.31 -0.81 2.08
N LEU A 115 1.12 -0.33 2.39
CA LEU A 115 -0.12 -1.05 2.10
C LEU A 115 -0.58 -0.73 0.68
N ILE A 116 -1.11 -1.75 -0.01
CA ILE A 116 -1.62 -1.63 -1.38
C ILE A 116 -3.02 -2.25 -1.42
N THR A 117 -3.97 -1.59 -2.08
CA THR A 117 -5.35 -2.06 -2.20
C THR A 117 -6.05 -1.45 -3.41
N ASN A 118 -7.22 -1.98 -3.76
CA ASN A 118 -8.20 -1.37 -4.65
C ASN A 118 -9.48 -0.90 -3.90
N ASP A 119 -9.50 -0.99 -2.56
CA ASP A 119 -10.58 -0.51 -1.71
C ASP A 119 -10.32 0.94 -1.25
N GLY A 120 -10.91 1.90 -1.95
CA GLY A 120 -10.77 3.33 -1.63
C GLY A 120 -11.33 3.71 -0.26
N THR A 121 -12.38 3.06 0.19
CA THR A 121 -13.01 3.34 1.48
C THR A 121 -12.10 2.93 2.63
N TRP A 122 -11.55 1.71 2.56
CA TRP A 122 -10.60 1.21 3.53
C TRP A 122 -9.31 2.05 3.54
N ALA A 123 -8.76 2.37 2.38
CA ALA A 123 -7.57 3.20 2.24
C ALA A 123 -7.76 4.60 2.86
N HIS A 124 -8.93 5.22 2.63
CA HIS A 124 -9.28 6.51 3.23
C HIS A 124 -9.35 6.43 4.76
N GLY A 125 -9.87 5.32 5.30
CA GLY A 125 -9.88 5.07 6.75
C GLY A 125 -8.50 5.08 7.40
N ILE A 126 -7.45 4.70 6.67
CA ILE A 126 -6.07 4.64 7.16
C ILE A 126 -5.34 5.98 6.94
N THR A 127 -5.56 6.62 5.78
CA THR A 127 -4.80 7.80 5.38
C THR A 127 -5.38 9.12 5.91
N SER A 128 -6.67 9.13 6.30
CA SER A 128 -7.34 10.33 6.79
C SER A 128 -6.69 10.86 8.08
N PRO A 129 -6.28 12.14 8.12
CA PRO A 129 -5.68 12.74 9.31
C PRO A 129 -6.59 12.67 10.56
N LYS A 130 -7.92 12.68 10.36
CA LYS A 130 -8.92 12.59 11.44
C LYS A 130 -8.90 11.24 12.18
N LYS A 131 -8.29 10.21 11.63
CA LYS A 131 -8.23 8.88 12.26
C LYS A 131 -7.01 8.70 13.16
N HIS A 132 -6.07 9.64 13.16
CA HIS A 132 -4.86 9.63 14.00
C HIS A 132 -4.14 8.28 14.02
N MET A 133 -4.05 7.64 12.83
CA MET A 133 -3.38 6.35 12.68
C MET A 133 -1.88 6.51 12.85
N ASP A 134 -1.32 5.88 13.88
CA ASP A 134 0.11 5.92 14.16
C ASP A 134 0.91 5.32 12.99
N LYS A 135 2.01 5.95 12.67
CA LYS A 135 3.02 5.45 11.72
C LYS A 135 4.36 5.50 12.42
N ILE A 136 4.99 4.35 12.59
CA ILE A 136 6.26 4.23 13.28
C ILE A 136 7.38 4.11 12.25
N TYR A 137 8.36 4.99 12.42
CA TYR A 137 9.54 5.04 11.58
C TYR A 137 10.80 4.82 12.40
N ASP A 138 11.73 4.06 11.85
CA ASP A 138 13.10 3.98 12.31
C ASP A 138 13.97 4.82 11.37
N ALA A 139 14.74 5.72 11.94
CA ALA A 139 15.59 6.65 11.22
C ALA A 139 17.04 6.53 11.66
N VAL A 140 17.96 6.57 10.70
CA VAL A 140 19.38 6.84 10.93
C VAL A 140 19.63 8.29 10.59
N VAL A 141 20.32 9.02 11.49
CA VAL A 141 20.54 10.46 11.37
C VAL A 141 22.02 10.83 11.44
N GLU A 142 22.37 11.93 10.82
CA GLU A 142 23.64 12.65 10.99
C GLU A 142 23.39 13.89 11.84
N GLY A 143 24.35 14.23 12.70
CA GLY A 143 24.29 15.37 13.63
C GLY A 143 24.21 14.92 15.09
N ASP A 144 24.35 15.89 15.99
CA ASP A 144 24.24 15.64 17.42
C ASP A 144 22.77 15.66 17.85
N ILE A 145 22.31 14.55 18.40
CA ILE A 145 20.92 14.43 18.83
C ILE A 145 20.69 15.30 20.07
N PRO A 146 19.84 16.34 19.97
CA PRO A 146 19.60 17.23 21.12
C PRO A 146 18.94 16.49 22.29
N PRO A 147 19.34 16.74 23.54
CA PRO A 147 18.76 16.07 24.70
C PRO A 147 17.28 16.39 24.91
N ASP A 148 16.80 17.54 24.41
CA ASP A 148 15.42 18.00 24.44
C ASP A 148 14.59 17.59 23.21
N MET A 149 15.17 16.81 22.26
CA MET A 149 14.51 16.40 21.02
C MET A 149 13.12 15.79 21.28
N GLY A 150 13.01 14.86 22.21
CA GLY A 150 11.74 14.19 22.56
C GLY A 150 10.66 15.19 22.96
N GLN A 151 11.01 16.19 23.79
CA GLN A 151 10.08 17.24 24.21
C GLN A 151 9.66 18.13 23.03
N ARG A 152 10.61 18.56 22.18
CA ARG A 152 10.32 19.38 21.01
C ARG A 152 9.34 18.66 20.04
N PHE A 153 9.49 17.34 19.84
CA PHE A 153 8.56 16.55 19.05
C PHE A 153 7.19 16.46 19.72
N ALA A 154 7.14 16.28 21.04
CA ALA A 154 5.89 16.22 21.81
C ALA A 154 5.11 17.55 21.82
N ASP A 155 5.82 18.69 21.78
CA ASP A 155 5.21 20.02 21.71
C ASP A 155 4.69 20.36 20.31
N GLY A 156 5.13 19.59 19.30
CA GLY A 156 4.85 19.86 17.89
C GLY A 156 5.93 20.70 17.23
N ILE A 157 6.42 20.22 16.09
CA ILE A 157 7.49 20.89 15.31
C ILE A 157 6.87 21.86 14.30
N VAL A 158 7.43 23.06 14.23
CA VAL A 158 7.18 24.02 13.13
C VAL A 158 8.22 23.79 12.06
N LEU A 159 7.78 23.47 10.84
CA LEU A 159 8.65 23.21 9.71
C LEU A 159 9.18 24.53 9.10
N ASP A 160 10.18 24.42 8.22
CA ASP A 160 10.85 25.51 7.54
C ASP A 160 9.95 26.46 6.72
N ASP A 161 8.79 25.95 6.26
CA ASP A 161 7.75 26.70 5.56
C ASP A 161 6.66 27.27 6.50
N GLY A 162 6.84 27.18 7.81
CA GLY A 162 5.89 27.63 8.82
C GLY A 162 4.75 26.63 9.10
N LEU A 163 4.76 25.46 8.47
CA LEU A 163 3.73 24.45 8.69
C LEU A 163 3.90 23.78 10.06
N HIS A 164 2.86 23.83 10.90
CA HIS A 164 2.85 23.18 12.21
C HIS A 164 2.53 21.69 12.08
N CYS A 165 3.40 20.83 12.59
CA CYS A 165 3.14 19.41 12.75
C CYS A 165 2.36 19.14 14.03
N LEU A 166 1.52 18.11 14.01
CA LEU A 166 0.90 17.59 15.23
C LEU A 166 1.98 17.09 16.19
N PRO A 167 1.71 17.08 17.51
CA PRO A 167 2.55 16.41 18.50
C PRO A 167 2.93 15.00 18.03
N ALA A 168 4.21 14.68 18.18
CA ALA A 168 4.79 13.42 17.74
C ALA A 168 5.69 12.86 18.86
N LYS A 169 6.03 11.57 18.76
CA LYS A 169 6.97 10.97 19.70
C LYS A 169 8.28 10.67 18.98
N ALA A 170 9.39 11.11 19.54
CA ALA A 170 10.72 10.76 19.05
C ALA A 170 11.57 10.25 20.21
N VAL A 171 12.19 9.09 20.03
CA VAL A 171 13.03 8.43 21.03
C VAL A 171 14.35 8.04 20.38
N GLN A 172 15.44 8.39 21.04
CA GLN A 172 16.76 7.92 20.62
C GLN A 172 16.89 6.43 20.98
N THR A 173 17.27 5.61 20.00
CA THR A 173 17.43 4.15 20.14
C THR A 173 18.87 3.69 19.97
N GLY A 174 19.75 4.58 19.58
CA GLY A 174 21.19 4.35 19.42
C GLY A 174 21.95 5.67 19.20
N PRO A 175 23.26 5.63 19.06
CA PRO A 175 24.07 6.87 18.89
C PRO A 175 23.59 7.80 17.77
N GLN A 176 23.14 7.22 16.66
CA GLN A 176 22.61 7.94 15.50
C GLN A 176 21.30 7.34 15.00
N SER A 177 20.52 6.74 15.90
CA SER A 177 19.26 6.05 15.56
C SER A 177 18.11 6.59 16.38
N LEU A 178 16.98 6.79 15.72
CA LEU A 178 15.74 7.30 16.29
C LEU A 178 14.59 6.38 15.91
N THR A 179 13.61 6.22 16.83
CA THR A 179 12.27 5.81 16.49
C THR A 179 11.34 7.02 16.58
N VAL A 180 10.60 7.30 15.50
CA VAL A 180 9.66 8.42 15.39
C VAL A 180 8.25 7.90 15.14
N VAL A 181 7.27 8.40 15.91
CA VAL A 181 5.84 8.08 15.75
C VAL A 181 5.09 9.34 15.36
N VAL A 182 4.40 9.31 14.21
CA VAL A 182 3.57 10.40 13.71
C VAL A 182 2.17 9.91 13.36
N GLN A 183 1.15 10.78 13.50
CA GLN A 183 -0.25 10.47 13.21
C GLN A 183 -0.77 11.10 11.91
N GLU A 184 0.06 11.86 11.24
CA GLU A 184 -0.23 12.53 9.97
C GLU A 184 0.78 12.11 8.90
N GLY A 185 0.70 12.68 7.71
CA GLY A 185 1.58 12.33 6.59
C GLY A 185 1.81 13.52 5.66
N LYS A 186 2.44 14.60 6.21
CA LYS A 186 2.86 15.75 5.41
C LYS A 186 4.05 15.39 4.51
N PHE A 187 4.27 16.17 3.48
CA PHE A 187 5.40 15.99 2.56
C PHE A 187 6.73 15.96 3.31
N HIS A 188 7.49 14.87 3.16
CA HIS A 188 8.77 14.60 3.80
C HIS A 188 8.77 14.85 5.33
N GLN A 189 7.65 14.59 6.00
CA GLN A 189 7.40 15.06 7.37
C GLN A 189 8.50 14.68 8.35
N VAL A 190 8.84 13.40 8.48
CA VAL A 190 9.83 12.94 9.47
C VAL A 190 11.20 13.55 9.18
N LYS A 191 11.61 13.62 7.92
CA LYS A 191 12.88 14.24 7.51
C LYS A 191 12.93 15.72 7.87
N ARG A 192 11.85 16.46 7.59
CA ARG A 192 11.73 17.90 7.89
C ARG A 192 11.65 18.16 9.39
N MET A 193 10.94 17.31 10.15
CA MET A 193 10.90 17.41 11.61
C MET A 193 12.28 17.19 12.22
N CYS A 194 13.04 16.20 11.75
CA CYS A 194 14.44 15.99 12.16
C CYS A 194 15.31 17.18 11.79
N ALA A 195 15.18 17.72 10.58
CA ALA A 195 15.93 18.91 10.14
C ALA A 195 15.66 20.13 11.03
N ALA A 196 14.42 20.35 11.47
CA ALA A 196 14.05 21.43 12.38
C ALA A 196 14.70 21.34 13.77
N VAL A 197 15.22 20.18 14.15
CA VAL A 197 15.99 19.97 15.39
C VAL A 197 17.51 19.81 15.12
N GLY A 198 17.97 20.11 13.89
CA GLY A 198 19.38 20.08 13.52
C GLY A 198 19.91 18.72 13.06
N LEU A 199 19.04 17.75 12.78
CA LEU A 199 19.41 16.40 12.37
C LEU A 199 19.12 16.18 10.89
N LYS A 200 20.03 15.49 10.18
CA LYS A 200 19.82 15.07 8.80
C LYS A 200 19.50 13.57 8.77
N VAL A 201 18.31 13.21 8.30
CA VAL A 201 17.93 11.80 8.09
C VAL A 201 18.67 11.25 6.87
N VAL A 202 19.45 10.18 7.05
CA VAL A 202 20.19 9.48 5.98
C VAL A 202 19.52 8.17 5.58
N GLN A 203 18.79 7.51 6.52
CA GLN A 203 17.95 6.37 6.21
C GLN A 203 16.62 6.52 6.95
N LEU A 204 15.54 6.16 6.29
CA LEU A 204 14.19 6.18 6.86
C LEU A 204 13.46 4.91 6.48
N HIS A 205 12.96 4.20 7.49
CA HIS A 205 12.25 2.95 7.34
C HIS A 205 10.92 3.00 8.08
N ARG A 206 9.80 2.78 7.40
CA ARG A 206 8.50 2.67 8.07
C ARG A 206 8.27 1.25 8.55
N ARG A 207 8.35 1.05 9.86
CA ARG A 207 8.18 -0.25 10.50
C ARG A 207 6.71 -0.67 10.59
N SER A 208 5.79 0.27 10.90
CA SER A 208 4.39 -0.05 11.10
C SER A 208 3.42 1.05 10.69
N VAL A 209 2.17 0.66 10.47
CA VAL A 209 1.00 1.53 10.33
C VAL A 209 -0.09 1.00 11.27
N GLY A 210 -0.54 1.80 12.22
CA GLY A 210 -1.38 1.33 13.32
C GLY A 210 -0.70 0.21 14.09
N SER A 211 -1.42 -0.87 14.31
CA SER A 211 -0.90 -2.09 14.96
C SER A 211 -0.25 -3.07 13.98
N VAL A 212 -0.33 -2.82 12.67
CA VAL A 212 0.24 -3.71 11.65
C VAL A 212 1.71 -3.38 11.46
N VAL A 213 2.57 -4.35 11.72
CA VAL A 213 4.02 -4.27 11.60
C VAL A 213 4.44 -4.96 10.31
N LEU A 214 5.49 -4.43 9.66
CA LEU A 214 6.09 -5.08 8.50
C LEU A 214 6.53 -6.50 8.89
N ASP A 215 6.16 -7.47 8.07
CA ASP A 215 6.53 -8.87 8.26
C ASP A 215 8.05 -9.04 8.09
N GLU A 216 8.71 -9.56 9.11
CA GLU A 216 10.16 -9.79 9.12
C GLU A 216 10.62 -10.84 8.10
N GLY A 217 9.70 -11.69 7.63
CA GLY A 217 9.96 -12.67 6.56
C GLY A 217 9.99 -12.07 5.16
N LEU A 218 9.58 -10.81 4.98
CA LEU A 218 9.62 -10.13 3.69
C LEU A 218 10.98 -9.45 3.47
N GLU A 219 11.52 -9.62 2.27
CA GLU A 219 12.66 -8.83 1.80
C GLU A 219 12.20 -7.60 1.00
N PRO A 220 13.07 -6.56 0.83
CA PRO A 220 12.74 -5.39 0.03
C PRO A 220 12.26 -5.76 -1.39
N GLY A 221 11.07 -5.28 -1.75
CA GLY A 221 10.38 -5.59 -3.01
C GLY A 221 9.40 -6.75 -2.92
N GLN A 222 9.44 -7.54 -1.86
CA GLN A 222 8.48 -8.62 -1.63
C GLN A 222 7.18 -8.11 -1.00
N PHE A 223 6.12 -8.87 -1.20
CA PHE A 223 4.79 -8.58 -0.70
C PHE A 223 4.07 -9.87 -0.30
N ARG A 224 3.03 -9.72 0.51
CA ARG A 224 2.05 -10.77 0.79
C ARG A 224 0.64 -10.19 0.98
N PRO A 225 -0.42 -10.98 0.86
CA PRO A 225 -1.74 -10.59 1.33
C PRO A 225 -1.71 -10.23 2.83
N LEU A 226 -2.54 -9.26 3.22
CA LEU A 226 -2.84 -9.02 4.64
C LEU A 226 -3.71 -10.17 5.17
N THR A 227 -3.48 -10.55 6.43
CA THR A 227 -4.42 -11.44 7.13
C THR A 227 -5.73 -10.70 7.43
N ASP A 228 -6.78 -11.44 7.77
CA ASP A 228 -8.05 -10.84 8.15
C ASP A 228 -7.92 -10.00 9.42
N GLU A 229 -7.10 -10.44 10.39
CA GLU A 229 -6.79 -9.73 11.62
C GLU A 229 -6.08 -8.41 11.35
N GLU A 230 -5.07 -8.41 10.47
CA GLU A 230 -4.35 -7.19 10.06
C GLU A 230 -5.28 -6.20 9.35
N ARG A 231 -6.14 -6.71 8.47
CA ARG A 231 -7.11 -5.89 7.74
C ARG A 231 -8.14 -5.24 8.67
N GLU A 232 -8.68 -6.01 9.64
CA GLU A 232 -9.63 -5.50 10.63
C GLU A 232 -8.96 -4.51 11.60
N ALA A 233 -7.72 -4.76 12.03
CA ALA A 233 -6.96 -3.88 12.91
C ALA A 233 -6.75 -2.49 12.29
N LEU A 234 -6.67 -2.39 10.96
CA LEU A 234 -6.49 -1.14 10.21
C LEU A 234 -7.81 -0.40 9.90
N LYS A 235 -8.98 -1.02 10.06
CA LYS A 235 -10.27 -0.33 9.83
C LYS A 235 -10.52 0.84 10.78
N GLY A 236 -9.69 0.97 11.82
CA GLY A 236 -9.88 1.96 12.87
C GLY A 236 -11.12 1.64 13.72
N ARG A 237 -11.05 1.79 15.02
CA ARG A 237 -12.23 1.69 15.89
C ARG A 237 -13.19 2.79 15.45
N GLY A 238 -14.27 2.41 14.77
CA GLY A 238 -15.41 3.31 14.59
C GLY A 238 -15.84 3.77 15.98
N ARG A 239 -15.82 5.08 16.20
CA ARG A 239 -16.53 5.67 17.34
C ARG A 239 -18.00 5.67 17.02
#